data_b73d1ebe4b7568911cbb5c1a87050f2b
#
_entry.id   b73d1ebe4b7568911cbb5c1a87050f2b
#
_cell.length_a   1.000
_cell.length_b   1.000
_cell.length_c   1.000
_cell.angle_alpha   90.00
_cell.angle_beta   90.00
_cell.angle_gamma   90.00
#
_symmetry.space_group_name_H-M   'P 1'
#
loop_
_entity.id
_entity.type
_entity.pdbx_description
1 polymer ?
#
loop_
_entity_poly.entity_id
_entity_poly.type
_entity_poly.pdbx_seq_one_letter_code
_entity_poly.pdbx_strand_id
1 'polypeptide(L)'
;MSAGYAEIAITSVLNSEKSFCKFLSANDTGATGAHQSGILISKTAMEMLFSREQLEQDGISKRTVKIKWQNDFETESCFTYYASKNELRITRFGRGFPFLHINQTGSLFVFTKQAEENYSGYFLDTEEEIEEFLNAFGVSPT
;
A
#
# COMPACT_ATOMS: atom_id res chain seq x y z
N MET A 1 -18.21 -11.88 -16.81
CA MET A 1 -17.91 -10.72 -15.99
C MET A 1 -16.69 -10.99 -15.12
N SER A 2 -15.71 -10.13 -15.17
CA SER A 2 -14.54 -10.31 -14.35
C SER A 2 -14.89 -10.11 -12.88
N ALA A 3 -14.23 -10.87 -12.01
CA ALA A 3 -14.31 -10.59 -10.59
C ALA A 3 -13.79 -9.18 -10.36
N GLY A 4 -14.47 -8.39 -9.56
CA GLY A 4 -14.01 -7.07 -9.22
C GLY A 4 -12.77 -7.12 -8.34
N TYR A 5 -11.98 -6.09 -8.40
CA TYR A 5 -10.77 -6.03 -7.57
C TYR A 5 -11.09 -6.01 -6.07
N ALA A 6 -12.26 -5.50 -5.69
CA ALA A 6 -12.68 -5.53 -4.29
C ALA A 6 -12.76 -6.96 -3.76
N GLU A 7 -13.34 -7.87 -4.55
CA GLU A 7 -13.46 -9.26 -4.15
C GLU A 7 -12.10 -9.91 -3.98
N ILE A 8 -11.18 -9.64 -4.89
CA ILE A 8 -9.81 -10.15 -4.83
C ILE A 8 -9.09 -9.58 -3.60
N ALA A 9 -9.25 -8.28 -3.35
CA ALA A 9 -8.64 -7.62 -2.21
C ALA A 9 -9.18 -8.18 -0.89
N ILE A 10 -10.49 -8.41 -0.80
CA ILE A 10 -11.13 -8.99 0.38
C ILE A 10 -10.54 -10.37 0.66
N THR A 11 -10.43 -11.20 -0.36
CA THR A 11 -9.85 -12.53 -0.22
C THR A 11 -8.40 -12.45 0.24
N SER A 12 -7.63 -11.51 -0.29
CA SER A 12 -6.24 -11.33 0.11
C SER A 12 -6.13 -10.95 1.59
N VAL A 13 -6.99 -10.05 2.06
CA VAL A 13 -7.00 -9.65 3.47
C VAL A 13 -7.33 -10.84 4.37
N LEU A 14 -8.33 -11.62 4.00
CA LEU A 14 -8.75 -12.78 4.81
C LEU A 14 -7.65 -13.84 4.91
N ASN A 15 -6.78 -13.93 3.92
CA ASN A 15 -5.68 -14.89 3.89
C ASN A 15 -4.35 -14.31 4.38
N SER A 16 -4.34 -13.05 4.79
CA SER A 16 -3.10 -12.38 5.20
C SER A 16 -2.87 -12.49 6.69
N GLU A 17 -1.60 -12.37 7.10
CA GLU A 17 -1.23 -12.21 8.50
C GLU A 17 -1.58 -10.82 8.99
N LYS A 18 -1.33 -9.84 8.16
CA LYS A 18 -1.55 -8.42 8.46
C LYS A 18 -1.97 -7.69 7.20
N SER A 19 -2.75 -6.65 7.38
CA SER A 19 -3.20 -5.83 6.26
C SER A 19 -3.53 -4.43 6.75
N PHE A 20 -3.57 -3.50 5.82
CA PHE A 20 -4.10 -2.17 6.08
C PHE A 20 -4.67 -1.60 4.79
N CYS A 21 -5.48 -0.55 4.94
CA CYS A 21 -5.96 0.19 3.79
C CYS A 21 -5.95 1.68 4.10
N LYS A 22 -5.87 2.48 3.05
CA LYS A 22 -5.93 3.94 3.18
C LYS A 22 -6.42 4.53 1.87
N PHE A 23 -7.03 5.71 1.94
CA PHE A 23 -7.31 6.49 0.74
C PHE A 23 -6.02 7.18 0.28
N LEU A 24 -5.74 7.13 -1.01
CA LEU A 24 -4.56 7.79 -1.56
C LEU A 24 -4.73 9.30 -1.50
N SER A 25 -3.72 9.97 -0.96
CA SER A 25 -3.70 11.42 -0.88
C SER A 25 -3.10 12.01 -2.15
N ALA A 26 -3.23 13.33 -2.30
CA ALA A 26 -2.60 14.05 -3.40
C ALA A 26 -1.08 13.90 -3.37
N ASN A 27 -0.48 13.84 -2.19
CA ASN A 27 0.97 13.61 -2.06
C ASN A 27 1.36 12.23 -2.53
N ASP A 28 0.55 11.20 -2.22
CA ASP A 28 0.85 9.83 -2.64
C ASP A 28 0.89 9.70 -4.16
N THR A 29 0.01 10.42 -4.85
CA THR A 29 -0.14 10.32 -6.30
C THR A 29 0.68 11.34 -7.08
N GLY A 30 1.31 12.30 -6.40
CA GLY A 30 2.05 13.37 -7.05
C GLY A 30 1.18 14.53 -7.52
N ALA A 31 -0.10 14.56 -7.15
CA ALA A 31 -1.02 15.61 -7.61
C ALA A 31 -0.66 17.00 -7.06
N THR A 32 0.11 17.06 -5.97
CA THR A 32 0.57 18.34 -5.41
C THR A 32 1.72 18.96 -6.19
N GLY A 33 2.28 18.26 -7.15
CA GLY A 33 3.46 18.72 -7.88
C GLY A 33 4.77 18.49 -7.16
N ALA A 34 4.74 18.02 -5.93
CA ALA A 34 5.97 17.63 -5.24
C ALA A 34 6.51 16.36 -5.88
N HIS A 35 7.83 16.17 -5.79
CA HIS A 35 8.46 14.96 -6.30
C HIS A 35 8.20 13.79 -5.35
N GLN A 36 6.94 13.38 -5.29
CA GLN A 36 6.59 12.22 -4.48
C GLN A 36 6.82 10.97 -5.28
N SER A 37 7.54 10.07 -4.70
CA SER A 37 7.85 8.81 -5.34
C SER A 37 7.29 7.63 -4.56
N GLY A 38 6.35 7.87 -3.64
CA GLY A 38 5.88 6.77 -2.84
C GLY A 38 4.62 7.02 -2.05
N ILE A 39 4.09 5.95 -1.50
CA ILE A 39 2.88 5.96 -0.68
C ILE A 39 3.29 6.07 0.78
N LEU A 40 2.77 7.09 1.47
CA LEU A 40 3.02 7.27 2.90
C LEU A 40 2.21 6.25 3.70
N ILE A 41 2.88 5.56 4.62
CA ILE A 41 2.28 4.50 5.43
C ILE A 41 2.11 5.00 6.85
N SER A 42 0.95 4.72 7.45
CA SER A 42 0.67 5.14 8.82
C SER A 42 1.55 4.40 9.82
N LYS A 43 1.73 5.01 10.99
CA LYS A 43 2.52 4.40 12.06
C LYS A 43 1.96 3.05 12.50
N THR A 44 0.64 2.90 12.47
CA THR A 44 0.02 1.66 12.89
C THR A 44 0.39 0.48 12.00
N ALA A 45 0.80 0.76 10.77
CA ALA A 45 1.18 -0.27 9.80
C ALA A 45 2.69 -0.51 9.74
N MET A 46 3.49 0.31 10.43
CA MET A 46 4.95 0.20 10.34
C MET A 46 5.50 -1.15 10.77
N GLU A 47 4.94 -1.73 11.82
CA GLU A 47 5.40 -3.02 12.33
C GLU A 47 5.13 -4.16 11.35
N MET A 48 4.22 -3.97 10.42
CA MET A 48 3.97 -4.91 9.35
C MET A 48 5.14 -4.99 8.38
N LEU A 49 5.86 -3.89 8.21
CA LEU A 49 6.89 -3.73 7.19
C LEU A 49 8.31 -3.78 7.73
N PHE A 50 8.50 -3.37 8.99
CA PHE A 50 9.81 -3.37 9.64
C PHE A 50 9.71 -3.99 11.02
N SER A 51 10.80 -4.64 11.45
CA SER A 51 10.90 -5.11 12.82
C SER A 51 11.08 -3.91 13.77
N ARG A 52 10.80 -4.13 15.05
CA ARG A 52 11.00 -3.09 16.06
C ARG A 52 12.45 -2.61 16.08
N GLU A 53 13.40 -3.54 15.94
CA GLU A 53 14.82 -3.18 15.91
C GLU A 53 15.14 -2.23 14.78
N GLN A 54 14.56 -2.47 13.59
CA GLN A 54 14.78 -1.58 12.44
C GLN A 54 14.19 -0.19 12.69
N LEU A 55 13.02 -0.12 13.34
CA LEU A 55 12.37 1.16 13.61
C LEU A 55 13.08 1.97 14.70
N GLU A 56 13.88 1.33 15.54
CA GLU A 56 14.63 2.00 16.60
C GLU A 56 15.99 2.52 16.15
N GLN A 57 16.42 2.17 14.94
CA GLN A 57 17.69 2.64 14.40
C GLN A 57 17.58 4.10 13.93
N ASP A 58 18.67 4.83 14.11
CA ASP A 58 18.78 6.19 13.60
C ASP A 58 19.01 6.16 12.09
N GLY A 59 18.63 7.26 11.42
CA GLY A 59 18.89 7.43 10.01
C GLY A 59 17.78 6.89 9.12
N ILE A 60 18.16 6.27 8.03
CA ILE A 60 17.23 5.76 7.03
C ILE A 60 17.38 4.25 6.93
N SER A 61 16.28 3.54 7.14
CA SER A 61 16.24 2.09 6.97
C SER A 61 15.49 1.75 5.69
N LYS A 62 16.05 0.85 4.89
CA LYS A 62 15.46 0.44 3.61
C LYS A 62 15.35 -1.07 3.54
N ARG A 63 14.30 -1.52 2.87
CA ARG A 63 14.10 -2.93 2.64
C ARG A 63 13.45 -3.12 1.30
N THR A 64 14.09 -3.88 0.41
CA THR A 64 13.55 -4.18 -0.92
C THR A 64 12.68 -5.43 -0.83
N VAL A 65 11.49 -5.33 -1.40
CA VAL A 65 10.52 -6.45 -1.37
C VAL A 65 9.83 -6.56 -2.72
N LYS A 66 9.36 -7.77 -3.01
CA LYS A 66 8.55 -8.00 -4.19
C LYS A 66 7.09 -7.87 -3.80
N ILE A 67 6.35 -7.08 -4.56
CA ILE A 67 4.92 -6.85 -4.33
C ILE A 67 4.15 -7.30 -5.56
N LYS A 68 3.11 -8.08 -5.34
CA LYS A 68 2.18 -8.47 -6.40
C LYS A 68 1.00 -7.50 -6.39
N TRP A 69 0.72 -6.94 -7.55
CA TRP A 69 -0.38 -6.00 -7.73
C TRP A 69 -1.49 -6.64 -8.54
N GLN A 70 -2.62 -5.96 -8.63
CA GLN A 70 -3.72 -6.42 -9.48
C GLN A 70 -3.26 -6.57 -10.93
N ASN A 71 -3.97 -7.40 -11.71
CA ASN A 71 -3.66 -7.70 -13.11
C ASN A 71 -2.29 -8.36 -13.30
N ASP A 72 -1.86 -9.15 -12.31
CA ASP A 72 -0.59 -9.89 -12.35
C ASP A 72 0.65 -9.00 -12.52
N PHE A 73 0.53 -7.73 -12.14
CA PHE A 73 1.66 -6.82 -12.17
C PHE A 73 2.52 -7.04 -10.93
N GLU A 74 3.84 -7.05 -11.09
CA GLU A 74 4.77 -7.20 -9.97
C GLU A 74 5.80 -6.09 -9.98
N THR A 75 6.23 -5.67 -8.79
CA THR A 75 7.31 -4.71 -8.65
C THR A 75 8.31 -5.18 -7.61
N GLU A 76 9.56 -4.72 -7.77
CA GLU A 76 10.55 -4.78 -6.69
C GLU A 76 10.56 -3.39 -6.07
N SER A 77 9.75 -3.24 -5.04
CA SER A 77 9.59 -1.95 -4.37
C SER A 77 10.45 -1.88 -3.12
N CYS A 78 10.49 -0.72 -2.52
CA CYS A 78 11.30 -0.49 -1.35
C CYS A 78 10.44 0.09 -0.23
N PHE A 79 10.56 -0.48 0.96
CA PHE A 79 10.04 0.14 2.17
C PHE A 79 11.15 1.02 2.71
N THR A 80 10.90 2.31 2.86
CA THR A 80 11.89 3.26 3.34
C THR A 80 11.36 3.96 4.60
N TYR A 81 12.10 3.82 5.67
CA TYR A 81 11.77 4.47 6.93
C TYR A 81 12.77 5.58 7.23
N TYR A 82 12.27 6.79 7.43
CA TYR A 82 13.07 7.98 7.76
C TYR A 82 12.91 8.26 9.24
N ALA A 83 13.87 7.86 10.06
CA ALA A 83 13.77 7.99 11.51
C ALA A 83 13.60 9.43 11.97
N SER A 84 14.30 10.38 11.33
CA SER A 84 14.23 11.79 11.72
C SER A 84 12.83 12.39 11.56
N LYS A 85 12.04 11.86 10.64
CA LYS A 85 10.66 12.31 10.40
C LYS A 85 9.63 11.33 10.97
N ASN A 86 10.08 10.18 11.43
CA ASN A 86 9.22 9.08 11.84
C ASN A 86 8.18 8.78 10.74
N GLU A 87 8.69 8.60 9.52
CA GLU A 87 7.88 8.49 8.32
C GLU A 87 8.29 7.26 7.51
N LEU A 88 7.32 6.49 7.09
CA LEU A 88 7.53 5.29 6.29
C LEU A 88 6.83 5.45 4.95
N ARG A 89 7.52 5.07 3.88
CA ARG A 89 6.97 5.12 2.52
C ARG A 89 7.25 3.83 1.76
N ILE A 90 6.34 3.47 0.88
CA ILE A 90 6.59 2.46 -0.15
C ILE A 90 7.02 3.23 -1.39
N THR A 91 8.18 2.89 -1.93
CA THR A 91 8.77 3.58 -3.08
C THR A 91 9.18 2.57 -4.14
N ARG A 92 9.66 3.07 -5.29
CA ARG A 92 10.18 2.25 -6.39
C ARG A 92 9.13 1.35 -7.04
N PHE A 93 8.20 2.00 -7.71
CA PHE A 93 7.16 1.24 -8.45
C PHE A 93 7.58 0.89 -9.86
N GLY A 94 8.70 1.46 -10.34
CA GLY A 94 9.18 1.20 -11.68
C GLY A 94 8.47 2.01 -12.75
N ARG A 95 9.09 2.03 -13.94
CA ARG A 95 8.49 2.72 -15.07
C ARG A 95 7.25 1.99 -15.56
N GLY A 96 6.24 2.75 -15.91
CA GLY A 96 5.02 2.17 -16.46
C GLY A 96 4.11 1.54 -15.43
N PHE A 97 4.37 1.76 -14.14
CA PHE A 97 3.46 1.29 -13.10
C PHE A 97 2.11 2.00 -13.29
N PRO A 98 1.04 1.27 -13.62
CA PRO A 98 -0.18 1.92 -14.09
C PRO A 98 -1.11 2.38 -12.98
N PHE A 99 -0.83 2.03 -11.73
CA PHE A 99 -1.81 2.19 -10.66
C PHE A 99 -1.60 3.42 -9.78
N LEU A 100 -0.44 4.08 -9.87
CA LEU A 100 -0.15 5.22 -9.00
C LEU A 100 0.09 6.47 -9.83
N HIS A 101 -0.97 7.19 -10.14
CA HIS A 101 -0.88 8.47 -10.83
C HIS A 101 -1.99 9.39 -10.32
N ILE A 102 -2.00 10.62 -10.80
CA ILE A 102 -2.90 11.67 -10.29
C ILE A 102 -4.36 11.23 -10.26
N ASN A 103 -4.81 10.49 -11.27
CA ASN A 103 -6.19 10.03 -11.34
C ASN A 103 -6.57 9.05 -10.24
N GLN A 104 -5.60 8.50 -9.54
CA GLN A 104 -5.83 7.57 -8.45
C GLN A 104 -6.01 8.26 -7.10
N THR A 105 -5.92 9.60 -7.05
CA THR A 105 -6.16 10.33 -5.81
C THR A 105 -7.58 10.04 -5.33
N GLY A 106 -7.70 9.60 -4.08
CA GLY A 106 -8.98 9.22 -3.51
C GLY A 106 -9.32 7.73 -3.66
N SER A 107 -8.55 6.99 -4.44
CA SER A 107 -8.73 5.53 -4.52
C SER A 107 -8.36 4.88 -3.20
N LEU A 108 -8.96 3.74 -2.91
CA LEU A 108 -8.62 2.99 -1.71
C LEU A 108 -7.47 2.05 -2.02
N PHE A 109 -6.37 2.24 -1.33
CA PHE A 109 -5.19 1.38 -1.42
C PHE A 109 -5.28 0.30 -0.34
N VAL A 110 -5.25 -0.96 -0.74
CA VAL A 110 -5.29 -2.11 0.18
C VAL A 110 -3.96 -2.84 0.08
N PHE A 111 -3.31 -3.07 1.21
CA PHE A 111 -2.02 -3.73 1.25
C PHE A 111 -2.06 -4.90 2.21
N THR A 112 -1.57 -6.06 1.77
CA THR A 112 -1.61 -7.27 2.57
C THR A 112 -0.23 -7.91 2.67
N LYS A 113 0.02 -8.53 3.80
CA LYS A 113 1.22 -9.34 4.02
C LYS A 113 0.78 -10.75 4.35
N GLN A 114 1.06 -11.67 3.45
CA GLN A 114 0.90 -13.10 3.73
C GLN A 114 2.12 -13.61 4.48
N ALA A 115 2.13 -14.89 4.82
CA ALA A 115 3.26 -15.50 5.48
C ALA A 115 4.54 -15.38 4.64
N GLU A 116 5.69 -15.39 5.31
CA GLU A 116 7.00 -15.40 4.65
C GLU A 116 7.28 -14.19 3.77
N GLU A 117 6.77 -13.04 4.19
CA GLU A 117 7.06 -11.76 3.50
C GLU A 117 6.55 -11.68 2.07
N ASN A 118 5.45 -12.33 1.79
CA ASN A 118 4.74 -12.14 0.53
C ASN A 118 3.77 -10.97 0.67
N TYR A 119 3.92 -9.98 -0.21
CA TYR A 119 3.11 -8.75 -0.15
C TYR A 119 2.25 -8.64 -1.38
N SER A 120 1.04 -8.12 -1.20
CA SER A 120 0.13 -7.83 -2.30
C SER A 120 -0.50 -6.46 -2.10
N GLY A 121 -0.76 -5.77 -3.20
CA GLY A 121 -1.37 -4.45 -3.17
C GLY A 121 -2.47 -4.33 -4.20
N TYR A 122 -3.49 -3.55 -3.86
CA TYR A 122 -4.66 -3.35 -4.71
C TYR A 122 -5.10 -1.89 -4.65
N PHE A 123 -5.56 -1.38 -5.79
CA PHE A 123 -6.12 -0.03 -5.87
C PHE A 123 -7.57 -0.16 -6.29
N LEU A 124 -8.49 0.27 -5.43
CA LEU A 124 -9.91 0.26 -5.70
C LEU A 124 -10.33 1.68 -6.05
N ASP A 125 -10.73 1.91 -7.29
CA ASP A 125 -10.94 3.26 -7.81
C ASP A 125 -12.40 3.61 -8.11
N THR A 126 -13.34 2.71 -7.83
CA THR A 126 -14.76 2.99 -7.99
C THR A 126 -15.45 2.99 -6.63
N GLU A 127 -16.50 3.81 -6.50
CA GLU A 127 -17.27 3.84 -5.27
C GLU A 127 -17.84 2.48 -4.91
N GLU A 128 -18.31 1.75 -5.92
CA GLU A 128 -18.89 0.43 -5.70
C GLU A 128 -17.89 -0.54 -5.08
N GLU A 129 -16.67 -0.57 -5.61
CA GLU A 129 -15.64 -1.46 -5.10
C GLU A 129 -15.16 -1.03 -3.72
N ILE A 130 -15.01 0.27 -3.51
CA ILE A 130 -14.60 0.80 -2.21
C ILE A 130 -15.65 0.43 -1.16
N GLU A 131 -16.92 0.65 -1.44
CA GLU A 131 -18.01 0.31 -0.52
C GLU A 131 -18.07 -1.18 -0.25
N GLU A 132 -17.92 -2.00 -1.29
CA GLU A 132 -17.92 -3.45 -1.13
C GLU A 132 -16.82 -3.90 -0.16
N PHE A 133 -15.62 -3.36 -0.33
CA PHE A 133 -14.50 -3.70 0.54
C PHE A 133 -14.73 -3.25 1.97
N LEU A 134 -15.09 -1.99 2.16
CA LEU A 134 -15.27 -1.44 3.50
C LEU A 134 -16.42 -2.13 4.25
N ASN A 135 -17.51 -2.44 3.54
CA ASN A 135 -18.65 -3.11 4.15
C ASN A 135 -18.32 -4.54 4.55
N ALA A 136 -17.43 -5.21 3.80
CA ALA A 136 -17.05 -6.57 4.13
C ALA A 136 -16.37 -6.69 5.49
N PHE A 137 -15.67 -5.66 5.92
CA PHE A 137 -14.90 -5.68 7.17
C PHE A 137 -15.47 -4.74 8.23
N GLY A 138 -16.35 -3.84 7.86
CA GLY A 138 -16.85 -2.85 8.80
C GLY A 138 -15.77 -1.93 9.34
N VAL A 139 -14.76 -1.61 8.52
CA VAL A 139 -13.61 -0.83 8.94
C VAL A 139 -13.57 0.52 8.24
N SER A 140 -12.85 1.46 8.88
CA SER A 140 -12.57 2.75 8.29
C SER A 140 -11.11 2.79 7.83
N PRO A 141 -10.81 3.44 6.69
CA PRO A 141 -9.43 3.59 6.22
C PRO A 141 -8.57 4.43 7.18
N THR A 142 -7.30 4.17 7.18
CA THR A 142 -6.37 4.93 8.00
C THR A 142 -5.61 5.99 7.21
#